data_8db466e001a368a933322f9cd6d354ea
#
_entry.id   8db466e001a368a933322f9cd6d354ea
#
_cell.length_a   1.000
_cell.length_b   1.000
_cell.length_c   1.000
_cell.angle_alpha   90.00
_cell.angle_beta   90.00
_cell.angle_gamma   90.00
#
_symmetry.space_group_name_H-M   'P 1'
#
loop_
_entity.id
_entity.type
_entity.pdbx_description
1 polymer ?
#
loop_
_entity_poly.entity_id
_entity_poly.type
_entity_poly.pdbx_seq_one_letter_code
_entity_poly.pdbx_strand_id
1 'polypeptide(L)'
;SRGLGDVYKRQLYPYELVTYGETGQVCQNWMQYRLIKKYLEELTEEQTLVIESGHPLGLFHSKPDAPRVIITNSMMVGMFDNQKDWHIAAQMGVANYGQITAGGWMYIGPQGIVHGTFNTLLNAGRKKLGIPQDKDLRGYLFVSSGLGGMSGAQPKAAVIAGAASIIAEVDASRIETRRCQGWVQHVTDDMGKAFSLADEAIRKKEPISIAFHGNIVDLLEYADKQGLSIDLLSDQTSCHAVYEGGYCPVGVTFEERTELLAHHREDFCALVDKTLKRHFEVIKRLVARGTYFFDYGNSFMKAIYDAGVHEISRNGVDEKDGFIWPSYVEDIMGPELFDYGYGPFRWVCLSGKPEDLIRTDHAAMACIDPTRRGQDMDNYNWIRDAEKNRLVVGTQARILYQDAEGRLKIALEFNRMVRDGEVGPIMLGRDHHDVSGTDSPFRETSNIRDGSNVMADMAVPVSYTHLT
;
A
#
# COMPACT_ATOMS: atom_id res chain seq x y z
N SER A 1 -8.21 -14.34 5.15
CA SER A 1 -7.33 -15.18 4.33
C SER A 1 -5.89 -14.82 4.68
N ARG A 2 -5.23 -15.71 5.38
CA ARG A 2 -3.81 -15.59 5.69
C ARG A 2 -3.05 -15.80 4.39
N GLY A 3 -2.16 -14.87 4.03
CA GLY A 3 -1.37 -14.99 2.81
C GLY A 3 -0.53 -16.30 2.81
N LEU A 4 -0.32 -16.88 1.65
CA LEU A 4 0.52 -18.09 1.50
C LEU A 4 1.91 -17.93 2.14
N GLY A 5 2.44 -16.69 2.16
CA GLY A 5 3.70 -16.37 2.84
C GLY A 5 3.67 -16.60 4.35
N ASP A 6 2.55 -16.31 5.01
CA ASP A 6 2.41 -16.55 6.45
C ASP A 6 2.35 -18.05 6.79
N VAL A 7 1.73 -18.84 5.93
CA VAL A 7 1.67 -20.30 6.09
C VAL A 7 3.06 -20.90 5.93
N TYR A 8 3.80 -20.46 4.92
CA TYR A 8 5.16 -20.95 4.65
C TYR A 8 6.13 -20.58 5.78
N LYS A 9 6.11 -19.32 6.23
CA LYS A 9 6.94 -18.89 7.38
C LYS A 9 6.62 -19.64 8.66
N ARG A 10 5.36 -19.94 8.93
CA ARG A 10 4.97 -20.77 10.09
C ARG A 10 5.44 -22.21 10.03
N GLN A 11 5.57 -22.77 8.84
CA GLN A 11 6.10 -24.12 8.63
C GLN A 11 7.61 -24.16 8.86
N LEU A 12 8.34 -23.12 8.43
CA LEU A 12 9.79 -23.01 8.60
C LEU A 12 10.20 -22.52 9.99
N TYR A 13 9.40 -21.62 10.57
CA TYR A 13 9.69 -20.98 11.86
C TYR A 13 8.49 -21.05 12.80
N PRO A 14 8.15 -22.26 13.31
CA PRO A 14 6.93 -22.45 14.11
C PRO A 14 6.94 -21.71 15.45
N TYR A 15 8.09 -21.23 15.89
CA TYR A 15 8.26 -20.46 17.13
C TYR A 15 8.11 -18.96 16.95
N GLU A 16 8.09 -18.46 15.74
CA GLU A 16 7.86 -17.06 15.45
C GLU A 16 6.36 -16.74 15.45
N LEU A 17 6.03 -15.60 16.00
CA LEU A 17 4.69 -15.05 15.90
C LEU A 17 4.40 -14.58 14.49
N VAL A 18 3.13 -14.36 14.17
CA VAL A 18 2.71 -13.91 12.84
C VAL A 18 3.48 -12.67 12.43
N THR A 19 4.17 -12.77 11.32
CA THR A 19 4.84 -11.64 10.69
C THR A 19 3.98 -11.10 9.55
N TYR A 20 4.11 -9.80 9.28
CA TYR A 20 3.48 -9.14 8.17
C TYR A 20 4.51 -8.25 7.47
N GLY A 21 4.58 -8.33 6.13
CA GLY A 21 5.70 -7.77 5.40
C GLY A 21 6.98 -8.58 5.63
N GLU A 22 8.14 -7.94 5.55
CA GLU A 22 9.43 -8.63 5.62
C GLU A 22 9.85 -8.94 7.05
N THR A 23 9.81 -7.94 7.92
CA THR A 23 10.26 -8.03 9.31
C THR A 23 9.22 -7.61 10.34
N GLY A 24 8.05 -7.14 9.90
CA GLY A 24 6.97 -6.71 10.79
C GLY A 24 6.42 -7.86 11.63
N GLN A 25 6.39 -7.71 12.93
CA GLN A 25 5.92 -8.72 13.87
C GLN A 25 4.72 -8.18 14.68
N VAL A 26 3.70 -9.02 14.85
CA VAL A 26 2.52 -8.70 15.68
C VAL A 26 2.92 -8.51 17.14
N CYS A 27 3.80 -9.40 17.64
CA CYS A 27 4.47 -9.28 18.93
C CYS A 27 5.92 -9.70 18.71
N GLN A 28 6.86 -9.16 19.46
CA GLN A 28 8.28 -9.46 19.25
C GLN A 28 8.65 -10.93 19.52
N ASN A 29 7.94 -11.58 20.46
CA ASN A 29 8.13 -12.99 20.77
C ASN A 29 6.95 -13.54 21.59
N TRP A 30 6.95 -14.85 21.85
CA TRP A 30 5.90 -15.53 22.62
C TRP A 30 5.77 -15.07 24.07
N MET A 31 6.85 -14.60 24.68
CA MET A 31 6.79 -14.04 26.03
C MET A 31 5.98 -12.74 26.03
N GLN A 32 6.25 -11.85 25.09
CA GLN A 32 5.52 -10.59 24.92
C GLN A 32 4.04 -10.86 24.62
N TYR A 33 3.73 -11.82 23.77
CA TYR A 33 2.35 -12.23 23.50
C TYR A 33 1.62 -12.68 24.78
N ARG A 34 2.27 -13.51 25.60
CA ARG A 34 1.67 -13.98 26.87
C ARG A 34 1.48 -12.83 27.86
N LEU A 35 2.43 -11.91 27.90
CA LEU A 35 2.35 -10.73 28.76
C LEU A 35 1.20 -9.79 28.32
N ILE A 36 1.04 -9.58 27.02
CA ILE A 36 -0.08 -8.81 26.48
C ILE A 36 -1.42 -9.47 26.85
N LYS A 37 -1.55 -10.78 26.69
CA LYS A 37 -2.77 -11.51 27.14
C LYS A 37 -3.05 -11.27 28.62
N LYS A 38 -2.03 -11.42 29.45
CA LYS A 38 -2.16 -11.19 30.89
C LYS A 38 -2.62 -9.77 31.20
N TYR A 39 -2.02 -8.77 30.58
CA TYR A 39 -2.44 -7.38 30.78
C TYR A 39 -3.87 -7.11 30.30
N LEU A 40 -4.30 -7.71 29.19
CA LEU A 40 -5.70 -7.60 28.74
C LEU A 40 -6.70 -8.24 29.71
N GLU A 41 -6.30 -9.32 30.40
CA GLU A 41 -7.12 -9.96 31.43
C GLU A 41 -7.17 -9.14 32.74
N GLU A 42 -6.11 -8.40 33.06
CA GLU A 42 -5.98 -7.59 34.26
C GLU A 42 -6.46 -6.14 34.08
N LEU A 43 -6.72 -5.71 32.85
CA LEU A 43 -7.07 -4.33 32.47
C LEU A 43 -8.37 -3.87 33.13
N THR A 44 -8.33 -2.72 33.81
CA THR A 44 -9.49 -2.08 34.44
C THR A 44 -9.96 -0.85 33.69
N GLU A 45 -11.09 -0.30 34.07
CA GLU A 45 -11.63 0.95 33.49
C GLU A 45 -10.75 2.19 33.74
N GLU A 46 -9.89 2.13 34.76
CA GLU A 46 -8.96 3.20 35.10
C GLU A 46 -7.54 3.00 34.55
N GLN A 47 -7.38 2.09 33.61
CA GLN A 47 -6.09 1.77 33.03
C GLN A 47 -6.14 1.74 31.50
N THR A 48 -4.99 2.01 30.89
CA THR A 48 -4.73 1.87 29.46
C THR A 48 -3.51 0.98 29.28
N LEU A 49 -3.65 -0.10 28.53
CA LEU A 49 -2.53 -0.90 28.08
C LEU A 49 -1.82 -0.19 26.91
N VAL A 50 -0.53 0.05 27.05
CA VAL A 50 0.29 0.65 25.98
C VAL A 50 1.24 -0.40 25.42
N ILE A 51 1.23 -0.54 24.09
CA ILE A 51 2.06 -1.45 23.32
C ILE A 51 2.84 -0.65 22.29
N GLU A 52 4.16 -0.81 22.28
CA GLU A 52 5.07 -0.14 21.34
C GLU A 52 5.86 -1.18 20.55
N SER A 53 5.76 -1.14 19.22
CA SER A 53 6.49 -2.06 18.32
C SER A 53 6.40 -3.54 18.73
N GLY A 54 5.20 -3.97 19.20
CA GLY A 54 4.95 -5.33 19.67
C GLY A 54 5.40 -5.63 21.12
N HIS A 55 5.89 -4.63 21.86
CA HIS A 55 6.25 -4.72 23.28
C HIS A 55 5.17 -4.10 24.16
N PRO A 56 4.60 -4.82 25.13
CA PRO A 56 3.72 -4.23 26.13
C PRO A 56 4.56 -3.43 27.14
N LEU A 57 4.37 -2.11 27.14
CA LEU A 57 5.06 -1.22 28.08
C LEU A 57 4.46 -1.28 29.48
N GLY A 58 3.17 -1.57 29.59
CA GLY A 58 2.49 -1.75 30.88
C GLY A 58 1.05 -1.24 30.89
N LEU A 59 0.42 -1.38 32.04
CA LEU A 59 -0.89 -0.80 32.37
C LEU A 59 -0.67 0.58 33.02
N PHE A 60 -1.03 1.63 32.31
CA PHE A 60 -0.89 3.01 32.77
C PHE A 60 -2.20 3.51 33.36
N HIS A 61 -2.12 4.35 34.37
CA HIS A 61 -3.31 4.99 34.96
C HIS A 61 -4.01 5.87 33.92
N SER A 62 -5.32 5.75 33.84
CA SER A 62 -6.15 6.40 32.84
C SER A 62 -7.54 6.72 33.40
N LYS A 63 -8.51 7.01 32.55
CA LYS A 63 -9.88 7.34 32.90
C LYS A 63 -10.85 6.40 32.18
N PRO A 64 -12.08 6.21 32.70
CA PRO A 64 -13.08 5.35 32.06
C PRO A 64 -13.42 5.72 30.60
N ASP A 65 -13.31 6.99 30.23
CA ASP A 65 -13.55 7.52 28.90
C ASP A 65 -12.31 7.51 27.98
N ALA A 66 -11.16 7.07 28.48
CA ALA A 66 -9.93 6.95 27.69
C ALA A 66 -9.84 5.60 26.95
N PRO A 67 -8.99 5.51 25.89
CA PRO A 67 -8.74 4.25 25.20
C PRO A 67 -8.26 3.16 26.16
N ARG A 68 -8.84 1.97 26.03
CA ARG A 68 -8.38 0.81 26.83
C ARG A 68 -7.05 0.26 26.38
N VAL A 69 -6.74 0.36 25.09
CA VAL A 69 -5.48 -0.11 24.51
C VAL A 69 -4.95 0.90 23.51
N ILE A 70 -3.68 1.27 23.65
CA ILE A 70 -2.95 2.08 22.68
C ILE A 70 -1.85 1.21 22.08
N ILE A 71 -1.84 1.08 20.76
CA ILE A 71 -0.83 0.33 20.01
C ILE A 71 -0.15 1.28 19.06
N THR A 72 1.16 1.32 19.10
CA THR A 72 1.99 2.20 18.28
C THR A 72 3.25 1.50 17.80
N ASN A 73 3.93 2.09 16.83
CA ASN A 73 5.20 1.63 16.31
C ASN A 73 6.18 2.80 16.21
N SER A 74 7.44 2.51 16.49
CA SER A 74 8.54 3.41 16.18
C SER A 74 8.86 3.38 14.69
N MET A 75 9.26 4.53 14.16
CA MET A 75 9.68 4.70 12.77
C MET A 75 11.15 5.14 12.72
N MET A 76 11.86 4.70 11.68
CA MET A 76 13.20 5.18 11.37
C MET A 76 13.10 6.46 10.55
N VAL A 77 13.84 7.49 10.95
CA VAL A 77 13.81 8.80 10.30
C VAL A 77 15.20 9.42 10.20
N GLY A 78 15.37 10.33 9.25
CA GLY A 78 16.57 11.12 9.10
C GLY A 78 17.83 10.30 8.81
N MET A 79 18.91 10.58 9.54
CA MET A 79 20.20 9.92 9.32
C MET A 79 20.22 8.41 9.59
N PHE A 80 19.22 7.89 10.28
CA PHE A 80 19.07 6.47 10.58
C PHE A 80 18.26 5.72 9.52
N ASP A 81 17.82 6.40 8.49
CA ASP A 81 16.99 5.83 7.41
C ASP A 81 17.87 5.13 6.36
N ASN A 82 18.48 4.04 6.76
CA ASN A 82 19.27 3.17 5.90
C ASN A 82 19.11 1.70 6.32
N GLN A 83 19.41 0.80 5.40
CA GLN A 83 19.18 -0.64 5.59
C GLN A 83 19.89 -1.21 6.83
N LYS A 84 21.09 -0.74 7.12
CA LYS A 84 21.89 -1.23 8.27
C LYS A 84 21.22 -0.85 9.59
N ASP A 85 20.84 0.41 9.74
CA ASP A 85 20.20 0.90 10.97
C ASP A 85 18.81 0.29 11.14
N TRP A 86 18.07 0.08 10.06
CA TRP A 86 16.81 -0.66 10.06
C TRP A 86 16.97 -2.08 10.60
N HIS A 87 17.96 -2.82 10.12
CA HIS A 87 18.22 -4.18 10.62
C HIS A 87 18.58 -4.18 12.11
N ILE A 88 19.40 -3.21 12.55
CA ILE A 88 19.75 -3.07 13.97
C ILE A 88 18.49 -2.78 14.80
N ALA A 89 17.69 -1.79 14.39
CA ALA A 89 16.48 -1.41 15.11
C ALA A 89 15.45 -2.55 15.17
N ALA A 90 15.30 -3.30 14.08
CA ALA A 90 14.43 -4.47 14.04
C ALA A 90 14.90 -5.59 14.97
N GLN A 91 16.22 -5.87 15.00
CA GLN A 91 16.81 -6.86 15.93
C GLN A 91 16.66 -6.45 17.39
N MET A 92 16.77 -5.15 17.68
CA MET A 92 16.56 -4.60 19.02
C MET A 92 15.08 -4.51 19.42
N GLY A 93 14.16 -4.76 18.50
CA GLY A 93 12.73 -4.59 18.72
C GLY A 93 12.29 -3.12 18.88
N VAL A 94 13.11 -2.17 18.46
CA VAL A 94 12.81 -0.74 18.57
C VAL A 94 11.87 -0.28 17.48
N ALA A 95 12.03 -0.79 16.26
CA ALA A 95 11.17 -0.50 15.13
C ALA A 95 10.75 -1.78 14.43
N ASN A 96 9.54 -1.80 13.88
CA ASN A 96 9.07 -2.84 12.99
C ASN A 96 9.14 -2.31 11.55
N TYR A 97 9.85 -3.05 10.71
CA TYR A 97 9.88 -2.83 9.29
C TYR A 97 8.72 -3.55 8.59
N GLY A 98 8.52 -3.26 7.32
CA GLY A 98 7.50 -3.91 6.49
C GLY A 98 6.10 -3.58 6.96
N GLN A 99 5.42 -2.78 6.26
CA GLN A 99 4.01 -2.39 6.39
C GLN A 99 3.51 -2.02 7.81
N ILE A 100 4.35 -1.94 8.80
CA ILE A 100 4.13 -1.46 10.18
C ILE A 100 2.79 -1.87 10.84
N THR A 101 1.77 -2.12 10.04
CA THR A 101 0.42 -2.53 10.43
C THR A 101 0.38 -3.81 11.28
N ALA A 102 1.42 -4.65 11.18
CA ALA A 102 1.58 -5.81 12.05
C ALA A 102 1.61 -5.41 13.52
N GLY A 103 2.45 -4.42 13.86
CA GLY A 103 2.51 -3.89 15.22
C GLY A 103 1.27 -3.10 15.64
N GLY A 104 0.52 -2.55 14.69
CA GLY A 104 -0.73 -1.86 14.93
C GLY A 104 -1.95 -2.77 15.15
N TRP A 105 -1.82 -4.07 14.94
CA TRP A 105 -2.86 -5.10 15.12
C TRP A 105 -4.17 -4.85 14.34
N MET A 106 -4.14 -3.97 13.36
CA MET A 106 -5.33 -3.54 12.66
C MET A 106 -5.32 -4.03 11.21
N TYR A 107 -5.35 -5.34 11.06
CA TYR A 107 -5.47 -5.93 9.74
C TYR A 107 -6.90 -5.84 9.22
N ILE A 108 -7.11 -4.98 8.25
CA ILE A 108 -8.40 -4.77 7.58
C ILE A 108 -8.54 -5.55 6.27
N GLY A 109 -7.69 -6.54 6.05
CA GLY A 109 -7.58 -7.21 4.77
C GLY A 109 -6.91 -6.31 3.71
N PRO A 110 -7.15 -6.58 2.43
CA PRO A 110 -6.52 -5.83 1.34
C PRO A 110 -7.12 -4.44 1.09
N GLN A 111 -8.12 -4.00 1.84
CA GLN A 111 -8.81 -2.73 1.59
C GLN A 111 -7.86 -1.53 1.61
N GLY A 112 -6.89 -1.51 2.54
CA GLY A 112 -5.94 -0.39 2.66
C GLY A 112 -5.16 -0.17 1.37
N ILE A 113 -4.59 -1.24 0.83
CA ILE A 113 -3.80 -1.20 -0.40
C ILE A 113 -4.68 -0.88 -1.61
N VAL A 114 -5.87 -1.49 -1.69
CA VAL A 114 -6.82 -1.20 -2.78
C VAL A 114 -7.23 0.27 -2.75
N HIS A 115 -7.51 0.84 -1.57
CA HIS A 115 -7.90 2.23 -1.41
C HIS A 115 -6.75 3.20 -1.74
N GLY A 116 -5.54 2.91 -1.26
CA GLY A 116 -4.36 3.71 -1.58
C GLY A 116 -4.09 3.75 -3.09
N THR A 117 -4.09 2.59 -3.75
CA THR A 117 -3.90 2.51 -5.21
C THR A 117 -5.05 3.18 -5.97
N PHE A 118 -6.29 3.01 -5.53
CA PHE A 118 -7.45 3.69 -6.11
C PHE A 118 -7.31 5.21 -6.08
N ASN A 119 -6.98 5.78 -4.91
CA ASN A 119 -6.75 7.23 -4.79
C ASN A 119 -5.56 7.71 -5.62
N THR A 120 -4.46 6.95 -5.63
CA THR A 120 -3.29 7.27 -6.44
C THR A 120 -3.65 7.36 -7.93
N LEU A 121 -4.34 6.36 -8.46
CA LEU A 121 -4.71 6.32 -9.87
C LEU A 121 -5.69 7.43 -10.26
N LEU A 122 -6.74 7.67 -9.45
CA LEU A 122 -7.69 8.75 -9.73
C LEU A 122 -7.02 10.12 -9.74
N ASN A 123 -6.20 10.39 -8.74
CA ASN A 123 -5.53 11.69 -8.63
C ASN A 123 -4.43 11.85 -9.67
N ALA A 124 -3.71 10.78 -10.06
CA ALA A 124 -2.81 10.80 -11.21
C ALA A 124 -3.55 11.16 -12.50
N GLY A 125 -4.71 10.55 -12.75
CA GLY A 125 -5.54 10.88 -13.91
C GLY A 125 -6.03 12.32 -13.92
N ARG A 126 -6.52 12.82 -12.80
CA ARG A 126 -6.96 14.22 -12.66
C ARG A 126 -5.82 15.19 -12.92
N LYS A 127 -4.69 14.95 -12.31
CA LYS A 127 -3.54 15.85 -12.37
C LYS A 127 -2.80 15.80 -13.71
N LYS A 128 -2.66 14.63 -14.30
CA LYS A 128 -1.80 14.41 -15.48
C LYS A 128 -2.57 14.25 -16.79
N LEU A 129 -3.78 13.69 -16.71
CA LEU A 129 -4.61 13.48 -17.91
C LEU A 129 -5.76 14.51 -18.02
N GLY A 130 -5.88 15.43 -17.07
CA GLY A 130 -6.90 16.47 -17.07
C GLY A 130 -8.33 15.94 -16.86
N ILE A 131 -8.49 14.81 -16.21
CA ILE A 131 -9.81 14.22 -15.96
C ILE A 131 -10.56 15.10 -14.94
N PRO A 132 -11.82 15.50 -15.23
CA PRO A 132 -12.64 16.24 -14.27
C PRO A 132 -12.85 15.47 -12.95
N GLN A 133 -13.04 16.21 -11.85
CA GLN A 133 -13.18 15.64 -10.52
C GLN A 133 -14.36 14.67 -10.37
N ASP A 134 -15.43 14.86 -11.13
CA ASP A 134 -16.62 14.03 -11.15
C ASP A 134 -16.54 12.83 -12.11
N LYS A 135 -15.40 12.64 -12.76
CA LYS A 135 -15.13 11.55 -13.71
C LYS A 135 -14.11 10.57 -13.16
N ASP A 136 -14.06 9.42 -13.78
CA ASP A 136 -13.15 8.31 -13.50
C ASP A 136 -12.21 8.05 -14.70
N LEU A 137 -11.41 6.98 -14.60
CA LEU A 137 -10.39 6.63 -15.59
C LEU A 137 -10.92 5.84 -16.80
N ARG A 138 -12.21 5.87 -17.10
CA ARG A 138 -12.75 5.19 -18.27
C ARG A 138 -12.18 5.75 -19.56
N GLY A 139 -11.63 4.86 -20.37
CA GLY A 139 -10.97 5.24 -21.62
C GLY A 139 -9.46 5.45 -21.49
N TYR A 140 -8.86 5.16 -20.34
CA TYR A 140 -7.42 5.27 -20.09
C TYR A 140 -6.80 3.93 -19.69
N LEU A 141 -5.53 3.75 -20.05
CA LEU A 141 -4.73 2.56 -19.77
C LEU A 141 -3.73 2.79 -18.63
N PHE A 142 -3.83 1.93 -17.62
CA PHE A 142 -2.81 1.78 -16.60
C PHE A 142 -2.02 0.49 -16.81
N VAL A 143 -0.68 0.59 -16.82
CA VAL A 143 0.22 -0.56 -16.90
C VAL A 143 1.14 -0.57 -15.67
N SER A 144 1.33 -1.75 -15.10
CA SER A 144 2.24 -1.95 -13.97
C SER A 144 2.70 -3.40 -13.87
N SER A 145 3.43 -3.73 -12.83
CA SER A 145 3.89 -5.09 -12.55
C SER A 145 3.67 -5.52 -11.11
N GLY A 146 3.65 -6.82 -10.92
CA GLY A 146 3.50 -7.47 -9.64
C GLY A 146 2.06 -7.77 -9.25
N LEU A 147 1.81 -9.02 -8.81
CA LEU A 147 0.54 -9.49 -8.25
C LEU A 147 0.71 -10.15 -6.88
N GLY A 148 1.78 -9.77 -6.18
CA GLY A 148 2.11 -10.25 -4.84
C GLY A 148 1.18 -9.71 -3.75
N GLY A 149 1.71 -9.59 -2.52
CA GLY A 149 0.94 -9.13 -1.36
C GLY A 149 0.41 -7.72 -1.51
N MET A 150 1.30 -6.77 -1.78
CA MET A 150 0.96 -5.36 -1.97
C MET A 150 0.45 -5.09 -3.39
N SER A 151 1.25 -5.42 -4.38
CA SER A 151 0.98 -5.14 -5.78
C SER A 151 -0.27 -5.84 -6.33
N GLY A 152 -0.70 -6.93 -5.72
CA GLY A 152 -1.89 -7.67 -6.13
C GLY A 152 -3.20 -6.89 -6.01
N ALA A 153 -3.20 -5.76 -5.31
CA ALA A 153 -4.37 -4.87 -5.24
C ALA A 153 -4.59 -4.03 -6.50
N GLN A 154 -3.55 -3.84 -7.32
CA GLN A 154 -3.57 -2.95 -8.48
C GLN A 154 -4.71 -3.24 -9.47
N PRO A 155 -4.94 -4.49 -9.93
CA PRO A 155 -5.99 -4.76 -10.91
C PRO A 155 -7.38 -4.42 -10.36
N LYS A 156 -7.64 -4.71 -9.08
CA LYS A 156 -8.92 -4.37 -8.43
C LYS A 156 -9.09 -2.86 -8.28
N ALA A 157 -8.07 -2.18 -7.81
CA ALA A 157 -8.08 -0.73 -7.66
C ALA A 157 -8.28 0.00 -8.99
N ALA A 158 -7.60 -0.45 -10.05
CA ALA A 158 -7.74 0.11 -11.39
C ALA A 158 -9.17 -0.02 -11.92
N VAL A 159 -9.80 -1.20 -11.76
CA VAL A 159 -11.20 -1.42 -12.16
C VAL A 159 -12.15 -0.52 -11.36
N ILE A 160 -11.95 -0.36 -10.06
CA ILE A 160 -12.78 0.54 -9.23
C ILE A 160 -12.59 2.00 -9.68
N ALA A 161 -11.36 2.39 -10.03
CA ALA A 161 -11.05 3.70 -10.57
C ALA A 161 -11.55 3.93 -12.02
N GLY A 162 -12.07 2.89 -12.67
CA GLY A 162 -12.60 2.94 -14.03
C GLY A 162 -11.60 2.63 -15.14
N ALA A 163 -10.34 2.34 -14.83
CA ALA A 163 -9.29 2.13 -15.82
C ALA A 163 -9.35 0.76 -16.50
N ALA A 164 -8.84 0.68 -17.73
CA ALA A 164 -8.29 -0.55 -18.27
C ALA A 164 -6.88 -0.75 -17.69
N SER A 165 -6.54 -1.97 -17.27
CA SER A 165 -5.22 -2.24 -16.70
C SER A 165 -4.59 -3.52 -17.22
N ILE A 166 -3.26 -3.46 -17.44
CA ILE A 166 -2.43 -4.62 -17.73
C ILE A 166 -1.36 -4.70 -16.64
N ILE A 167 -1.37 -5.79 -15.86
CA ILE A 167 -0.42 -6.01 -14.79
C ILE A 167 0.43 -7.24 -15.13
N ALA A 168 1.74 -7.03 -15.31
CA ALA A 168 2.68 -8.11 -15.58
C ALA A 168 3.04 -8.86 -14.30
N GLU A 169 3.10 -10.19 -14.37
CA GLU A 169 3.54 -11.06 -13.28
C GLU A 169 4.21 -12.29 -13.85
N VAL A 170 5.36 -12.64 -13.29
CA VAL A 170 6.15 -13.81 -13.74
C VAL A 170 5.76 -15.09 -13.00
N ASP A 171 5.15 -14.98 -11.82
CA ASP A 171 4.71 -16.11 -10.99
C ASP A 171 3.24 -16.45 -11.29
N ALA A 172 3.03 -17.55 -12.01
CA ALA A 172 1.69 -18.03 -12.37
C ALA A 172 0.81 -18.29 -11.14
N SER A 173 1.37 -18.64 -9.99
CA SER A 173 0.62 -18.92 -8.76
C SER A 173 -0.03 -17.64 -8.18
N ARG A 174 0.65 -16.51 -8.33
CA ARG A 174 0.13 -15.19 -7.92
C ARG A 174 -1.00 -14.75 -8.85
N ILE A 175 -0.84 -14.95 -10.17
CA ILE A 175 -1.90 -14.68 -11.15
C ILE A 175 -3.15 -15.49 -10.80
N GLU A 176 -3.01 -16.79 -10.57
CA GLU A 176 -4.12 -17.66 -10.24
C GLU A 176 -4.80 -17.24 -8.93
N THR A 177 -4.02 -16.87 -7.93
CA THR A 177 -4.55 -16.34 -6.66
C THR A 177 -5.46 -15.13 -6.90
N ARG A 178 -5.03 -14.15 -7.71
CA ARG A 178 -5.83 -12.94 -7.99
C ARG A 178 -7.02 -13.22 -8.89
N ARG A 179 -6.89 -14.17 -9.81
CA ARG A 179 -8.00 -14.66 -10.64
C ARG A 179 -9.09 -15.31 -9.78
N CYS A 180 -8.72 -16.19 -8.87
CA CYS A 180 -9.65 -16.83 -7.93
C CYS A 180 -10.33 -15.83 -6.97
N GLN A 181 -9.65 -14.74 -6.60
CA GLN A 181 -10.25 -13.65 -5.85
C GLN A 181 -11.19 -12.77 -6.69
N GLY A 182 -11.25 -12.95 -8.00
CA GLY A 182 -12.02 -12.11 -8.91
C GLY A 182 -11.44 -10.70 -9.09
N TRP A 183 -10.15 -10.52 -8.86
CA TRP A 183 -9.45 -9.25 -9.02
C TRP A 183 -8.82 -9.10 -10.40
N VAL A 184 -8.51 -10.20 -11.04
CA VAL A 184 -8.06 -10.31 -12.42
C VAL A 184 -9.16 -10.95 -13.24
N GLN A 185 -9.59 -10.29 -14.30
CA GLN A 185 -10.69 -10.76 -15.19
C GLN A 185 -10.15 -11.58 -16.36
N HIS A 186 -9.01 -11.19 -16.91
CA HIS A 186 -8.38 -11.87 -18.03
C HIS A 186 -6.91 -12.21 -17.75
N VAL A 187 -6.46 -13.33 -18.26
CA VAL A 187 -5.07 -13.79 -18.17
C VAL A 187 -4.58 -14.14 -19.56
N THR A 188 -3.39 -13.70 -19.92
CA THR A 188 -2.73 -14.04 -21.19
C THR A 188 -1.22 -13.94 -21.06
N ASP A 189 -0.49 -14.73 -21.84
CA ASP A 189 0.95 -14.67 -22.07
C ASP A 189 1.30 -14.01 -23.42
N ASP A 190 0.28 -13.63 -24.20
CA ASP A 190 0.41 -12.95 -25.48
C ASP A 190 0.27 -11.43 -25.27
N MET A 191 1.37 -10.70 -25.52
CA MET A 191 1.44 -9.24 -25.39
C MET A 191 0.45 -8.52 -26.32
N GLY A 192 0.33 -8.98 -27.57
CA GLY A 192 -0.60 -8.41 -28.55
C GLY A 192 -2.05 -8.57 -28.10
N LYS A 193 -2.40 -9.75 -27.57
CA LYS A 193 -3.72 -10.00 -27.01
C LYS A 193 -4.00 -9.14 -25.77
N ALA A 194 -3.01 -8.96 -24.88
CA ALA A 194 -3.18 -8.10 -23.70
C ALA A 194 -3.55 -6.67 -24.12
N PHE A 195 -2.81 -6.08 -25.05
CA PHE A 195 -3.10 -4.72 -25.54
C PHE A 195 -4.38 -4.65 -26.37
N SER A 196 -4.72 -5.67 -27.17
CA SER A 196 -6.00 -5.72 -27.89
C SER A 196 -7.21 -5.72 -26.98
N LEU A 197 -7.16 -6.48 -25.88
CA LEU A 197 -8.24 -6.51 -24.88
C LEU A 197 -8.39 -5.15 -24.19
N ALA A 198 -7.23 -4.53 -23.82
CA ALA A 198 -7.24 -3.22 -23.21
C ALA A 198 -7.80 -2.14 -24.16
N ASP A 199 -7.37 -2.12 -25.42
CA ASP A 199 -7.84 -1.18 -26.44
C ASP A 199 -9.34 -1.31 -26.72
N GLU A 200 -9.86 -2.54 -26.75
CA GLU A 200 -11.31 -2.78 -26.89
C GLU A 200 -12.08 -2.20 -25.71
N ALA A 201 -11.60 -2.44 -24.48
CA ALA A 201 -12.23 -1.90 -23.26
C ALA A 201 -12.15 -0.37 -23.20
N ILE A 202 -11.03 0.23 -23.58
CA ILE A 202 -10.85 1.69 -23.67
C ILE A 202 -11.87 2.31 -24.63
N ARG A 203 -12.02 1.73 -25.83
CA ARG A 203 -13.01 2.22 -26.82
C ARG A 203 -14.44 2.13 -26.31
N LYS A 204 -14.76 1.07 -25.55
CA LYS A 204 -16.09 0.89 -24.93
C LYS A 204 -16.26 1.68 -23.64
N LYS A 205 -15.19 2.29 -23.12
CA LYS A 205 -15.15 2.93 -21.79
C LYS A 205 -15.55 1.97 -20.66
N GLU A 206 -15.12 0.73 -20.75
CA GLU A 206 -15.36 -0.31 -19.77
C GLU A 206 -14.08 -0.58 -18.97
N PRO A 207 -14.14 -0.60 -17.62
CA PRO A 207 -12.98 -0.97 -16.83
C PRO A 207 -12.69 -2.47 -16.97
N ILE A 208 -11.40 -2.80 -17.10
CA ILE A 208 -10.95 -4.19 -17.24
C ILE A 208 -9.63 -4.41 -16.52
N SER A 209 -9.41 -5.61 -15.98
CA SER A 209 -8.13 -6.03 -15.42
C SER A 209 -7.58 -7.24 -16.16
N ILE A 210 -6.37 -7.10 -16.68
CA ILE A 210 -5.66 -8.10 -17.45
C ILE A 210 -4.35 -8.42 -16.72
N ALA A 211 -4.12 -9.69 -16.37
CA ALA A 211 -2.81 -10.16 -15.97
C ALA A 211 -2.05 -10.64 -17.21
N PHE A 212 -0.89 -10.07 -17.43
CA PHE A 212 0.06 -10.57 -18.41
C PHE A 212 1.06 -11.51 -17.72
N HIS A 213 1.05 -12.78 -18.09
CA HIS A 213 2.02 -13.76 -17.58
C HIS A 213 3.34 -13.60 -18.31
N GLY A 214 4.24 -12.81 -17.75
CA GLY A 214 5.54 -12.51 -18.32
C GLY A 214 6.24 -11.35 -17.66
N ASN A 215 7.39 -10.99 -18.20
CA ASN A 215 8.21 -9.90 -17.66
C ASN A 215 7.68 -8.55 -18.14
N ILE A 216 7.63 -7.59 -17.22
CA ILE A 216 7.16 -6.22 -17.53
C ILE A 216 8.04 -5.54 -18.57
N VAL A 217 9.35 -5.75 -18.55
CA VAL A 217 10.27 -5.09 -19.52
C VAL A 217 9.96 -5.54 -20.93
N ASP A 218 9.73 -6.83 -21.14
CA ASP A 218 9.35 -7.37 -22.46
C ASP A 218 8.01 -6.79 -22.94
N LEU A 219 7.04 -6.65 -22.03
CA LEU A 219 5.73 -6.02 -22.32
C LEU A 219 5.89 -4.55 -22.74
N LEU A 220 6.71 -3.79 -22.01
CA LEU A 220 6.95 -2.38 -22.30
C LEU A 220 7.75 -2.19 -23.61
N GLU A 221 8.77 -3.01 -23.86
CA GLU A 221 9.53 -3.00 -25.13
C GLU A 221 8.64 -3.37 -26.31
N TYR A 222 7.69 -4.29 -26.13
CA TYR A 222 6.68 -4.59 -27.15
C TYR A 222 5.80 -3.38 -27.43
N ALA A 223 5.28 -2.72 -26.39
CA ALA A 223 4.47 -1.50 -26.55
C ALA A 223 5.25 -0.38 -27.25
N ASP A 224 6.52 -0.17 -26.87
CA ASP A 224 7.41 0.81 -27.49
C ASP A 224 7.62 0.53 -28.98
N LYS A 225 7.95 -0.70 -29.32
CA LYS A 225 8.18 -1.17 -30.71
C LYS A 225 6.94 -1.05 -31.58
N GLN A 226 5.75 -1.32 -31.03
CA GLN A 226 4.48 -1.23 -31.76
C GLN A 226 3.89 0.18 -31.75
N GLY A 227 4.51 1.14 -31.06
CA GLY A 227 3.99 2.51 -30.94
C GLY A 227 2.69 2.62 -30.14
N LEU A 228 2.43 1.65 -29.24
CA LEU A 228 1.23 1.64 -28.39
C LEU A 228 1.33 2.71 -27.29
N SER A 229 0.20 3.34 -26.99
CA SER A 229 0.12 4.34 -25.93
C SER A 229 -0.21 3.71 -24.58
N ILE A 230 0.46 4.20 -23.55
CA ILE A 230 0.19 3.90 -22.15
C ILE A 230 -0.01 5.25 -21.45
N ASP A 231 -1.14 5.44 -20.78
CA ASP A 231 -1.46 6.72 -20.11
C ASP A 231 -0.75 6.85 -18.77
N LEU A 232 -0.92 5.84 -17.91
CA LEU A 232 -0.32 5.76 -16.58
C LEU A 232 0.56 4.51 -16.48
N LEU A 233 1.77 4.65 -15.99
CA LEU A 233 2.73 3.58 -15.83
C LEU A 233 3.36 3.62 -14.43
N SER A 234 3.46 2.48 -13.78
CA SER A 234 4.16 2.32 -12.52
C SER A 234 4.84 0.95 -12.45
N ASP A 235 5.61 0.72 -11.39
CA ASP A 235 6.14 -0.59 -11.03
C ASP A 235 5.94 -0.83 -9.53
N GLN A 236 5.38 -1.99 -9.17
CA GLN A 236 5.20 -2.42 -7.78
C GLN A 236 5.87 -3.78 -7.49
N THR A 237 6.94 -4.09 -8.20
CA THR A 237 7.81 -5.19 -7.79
C THR A 237 8.53 -4.85 -6.49
N SER A 238 8.97 -5.88 -5.74
CA SER A 238 9.66 -5.68 -4.46
C SER A 238 11.09 -5.19 -4.66
N CYS A 239 11.26 -4.00 -5.23
CA CYS A 239 12.56 -3.43 -5.56
C CYS A 239 13.41 -3.03 -4.34
N HIS A 240 12.84 -2.99 -3.14
CA HIS A 240 13.63 -2.88 -1.90
C HIS A 240 14.39 -4.17 -1.54
N ALA A 241 14.03 -5.28 -2.18
CA ALA A 241 14.70 -6.58 -2.05
C ALA A 241 15.11 -7.12 -3.42
N VAL A 242 15.57 -6.25 -4.31
CA VAL A 242 15.83 -6.54 -5.73
C VAL A 242 16.79 -7.71 -5.91
N TYR A 243 17.87 -7.76 -5.13
CA TYR A 243 18.87 -8.83 -5.19
C TYR A 243 18.57 -10.03 -4.28
N GLU A 244 17.45 -9.98 -3.56
CA GLU A 244 16.93 -11.08 -2.75
C GLU A 244 15.73 -11.78 -3.43
N GLY A 245 15.55 -11.56 -4.73
CA GLY A 245 14.50 -12.18 -5.52
C GLY A 245 13.20 -11.38 -5.61
N GLY A 246 13.20 -10.13 -5.18
CA GLY A 246 12.06 -9.24 -5.36
C GLY A 246 11.84 -8.81 -6.81
N TYR A 247 12.89 -8.88 -7.64
CA TYR A 247 12.87 -8.54 -9.06
C TYR A 247 13.28 -9.73 -9.92
N CYS A 248 12.55 -10.02 -11.00
CA CYS A 248 12.85 -11.12 -11.92
C CYS A 248 13.54 -10.59 -13.18
N PRO A 249 14.78 -11.04 -13.48
CA PRO A 249 15.47 -10.62 -14.69
C PRO A 249 14.76 -11.09 -15.97
N VAL A 250 14.92 -10.32 -17.04
CA VAL A 250 14.44 -10.72 -18.37
C VAL A 250 15.19 -11.94 -18.89
N GLY A 251 14.46 -12.81 -19.56
CA GLY A 251 15.02 -14.00 -20.24
C GLY A 251 15.15 -15.22 -19.34
N VAL A 252 14.64 -15.17 -18.11
CA VAL A 252 14.55 -16.31 -17.20
C VAL A 252 13.12 -16.47 -16.68
N THR A 253 12.71 -17.71 -16.47
CA THR A 253 11.44 -18.03 -15.82
C THR A 253 11.52 -17.75 -14.32
N PHE A 254 10.38 -17.80 -13.64
CA PHE A 254 10.32 -17.65 -12.19
C PHE A 254 11.09 -18.74 -11.46
N GLU A 255 11.05 -19.98 -11.97
CA GLU A 255 11.76 -21.13 -11.44
C GLU A 255 13.27 -20.98 -11.66
N GLU A 256 13.71 -20.66 -12.90
CA GLU A 256 15.12 -20.41 -13.21
C GLU A 256 15.70 -19.26 -12.37
N ARG A 257 14.94 -18.18 -12.17
CA ARG A 257 15.31 -17.09 -11.27
C ARG A 257 15.56 -17.59 -9.85
N THR A 258 14.71 -18.48 -9.35
CA THR A 258 14.84 -19.03 -7.99
C THR A 258 16.10 -19.89 -7.87
N GLU A 259 16.40 -20.72 -8.87
CA GLU A 259 17.62 -21.51 -8.92
C GLU A 259 18.89 -20.65 -9.02
N LEU A 260 18.86 -19.61 -9.88
CA LEU A 260 19.99 -18.67 -10.00
C LEU A 260 20.26 -17.96 -8.66
N LEU A 261 19.21 -17.48 -7.98
CA LEU A 261 19.34 -16.84 -6.69
C LEU A 261 19.94 -17.77 -5.63
N ALA A 262 19.53 -19.04 -5.64
CA ALA A 262 19.97 -20.02 -4.65
C ALA A 262 21.41 -20.49 -4.86
N HIS A 263 21.85 -20.64 -6.12
CA HIS A 263 23.10 -21.35 -6.46
C HIS A 263 24.10 -20.51 -7.25
N HIS A 264 23.66 -19.42 -7.90
CA HIS A 264 24.46 -18.56 -8.79
C HIS A 264 24.16 -17.09 -8.56
N ARG A 265 24.29 -16.64 -7.30
CA ARG A 265 23.87 -15.32 -6.86
C ARG A 265 24.54 -14.16 -7.62
N GLU A 266 25.82 -14.29 -7.97
CA GLU A 266 26.54 -13.24 -8.73
C GLU A 266 25.95 -13.08 -10.13
N ASP A 267 25.67 -14.20 -10.81
CA ASP A 267 25.05 -14.20 -12.13
C ASP A 267 23.62 -13.63 -12.06
N PHE A 268 22.88 -14.00 -11.01
CA PHE A 268 21.55 -13.42 -10.75
C PHE A 268 21.63 -11.89 -10.61
N CYS A 269 22.51 -11.36 -9.77
CA CYS A 269 22.67 -9.93 -9.58
C CYS A 269 23.05 -9.21 -10.88
N ALA A 270 23.98 -9.76 -11.66
CA ALA A 270 24.38 -9.19 -12.95
C ALA A 270 23.22 -9.15 -13.97
N LEU A 271 22.36 -10.19 -13.99
CA LEU A 271 21.15 -10.21 -14.83
C LEU A 271 20.11 -9.19 -14.37
N VAL A 272 19.97 -9.01 -13.07
CA VAL A 272 19.08 -7.97 -12.48
C VAL A 272 19.55 -6.59 -12.92
N ASP A 273 20.82 -6.24 -12.74
CA ASP A 273 21.37 -4.93 -13.16
C ASP A 273 21.16 -4.67 -14.65
N LYS A 274 21.43 -5.67 -15.48
CA LYS A 274 21.20 -5.58 -16.92
C LYS A 274 19.73 -5.33 -17.25
N THR A 275 18.82 -5.98 -16.53
CA THR A 275 17.38 -5.83 -16.73
C THR A 275 16.89 -4.46 -16.27
N LEU A 276 17.35 -3.98 -15.11
CA LEU A 276 17.02 -2.65 -14.60
C LEU A 276 17.44 -1.55 -15.58
N LYS A 277 18.62 -1.66 -16.19
CA LYS A 277 19.06 -0.73 -17.25
C LYS A 277 18.12 -0.75 -18.46
N ARG A 278 17.70 -1.93 -18.93
CA ARG A 278 16.71 -2.04 -20.03
C ARG A 278 15.37 -1.45 -19.63
N HIS A 279 14.93 -1.71 -18.40
CA HIS A 279 13.66 -1.21 -17.87
C HIS A 279 13.67 0.33 -17.83
N PHE A 280 14.73 0.93 -17.32
CA PHE A 280 14.93 2.38 -17.35
C PHE A 280 14.82 2.94 -18.76
N GLU A 281 15.54 2.38 -19.73
CA GLU A 281 15.58 2.87 -21.10
C GLU A 281 14.22 2.79 -21.79
N VAL A 282 13.45 1.73 -21.58
CA VAL A 282 12.11 1.65 -22.19
C VAL A 282 11.14 2.63 -21.54
N ILE A 283 11.15 2.79 -20.22
CA ILE A 283 10.32 3.79 -19.53
C ILE A 283 10.67 5.20 -20.05
N LYS A 284 11.96 5.53 -20.15
CA LYS A 284 12.42 6.83 -20.68
C LYS A 284 11.85 7.13 -22.06
N ARG A 285 11.80 6.15 -22.98
CA ARG A 285 11.20 6.32 -24.29
C ARG A 285 9.67 6.47 -24.23
N LEU A 286 9.00 5.70 -23.37
CA LEU A 286 7.54 5.83 -23.17
C LEU A 286 7.16 7.19 -22.58
N VAL A 287 7.89 7.65 -21.57
CA VAL A 287 7.70 8.99 -20.97
C VAL A 287 7.92 10.09 -21.99
N ALA A 288 8.93 9.97 -22.85
CA ALA A 288 9.16 10.93 -23.93
C ALA A 288 8.00 11.01 -24.95
N ARG A 289 7.15 9.98 -25.01
CA ARG A 289 5.94 9.94 -25.86
C ARG A 289 4.66 10.34 -25.12
N GLY A 290 4.76 10.74 -23.85
CA GLY A 290 3.62 11.26 -23.08
C GLY A 290 3.08 10.31 -22.00
N THR A 291 3.65 9.13 -21.82
CA THR A 291 3.31 8.25 -20.68
C THR A 291 3.69 8.95 -19.37
N TYR A 292 2.77 8.99 -18.40
CA TYR A 292 3.09 9.44 -17.07
C TYR A 292 3.56 8.25 -16.22
N PHE A 293 4.83 8.28 -15.81
CA PHE A 293 5.43 7.31 -14.91
C PHE A 293 5.54 7.87 -13.50
N PHE A 294 5.20 7.06 -12.50
CA PHE A 294 5.46 7.30 -11.08
C PHE A 294 5.86 6.00 -10.38
N ASP A 295 6.74 6.10 -9.39
CA ASP A 295 7.15 4.96 -8.55
C ASP A 295 6.27 4.90 -7.29
N TYR A 296 6.02 3.71 -6.78
CA TYR A 296 5.40 3.50 -5.47
C TYR A 296 6.45 3.52 -4.35
N GLY A 297 6.99 4.66 -4.06
CA GLY A 297 8.17 4.89 -3.25
C GLY A 297 9.35 5.20 -4.16
N ASN A 298 10.56 5.20 -3.67
CA ASN A 298 11.76 5.42 -4.49
C ASN A 298 12.56 4.14 -4.76
N SER A 299 12.05 2.99 -4.36
CA SER A 299 12.81 1.75 -4.37
C SER A 299 13.20 1.29 -5.77
N PHE A 300 12.32 1.45 -6.75
CA PHE A 300 12.61 1.13 -8.14
C PHE A 300 13.67 2.06 -8.73
N MET A 301 13.50 3.36 -8.53
CA MET A 301 14.47 4.36 -9.02
C MET A 301 15.82 4.22 -8.32
N LYS A 302 15.83 3.92 -7.03
CA LYS A 302 17.06 3.62 -6.28
C LYS A 302 17.75 2.36 -6.81
N ALA A 303 17.01 1.31 -7.11
CA ALA A 303 17.56 0.09 -7.70
C ALA A 303 18.22 0.34 -9.07
N ILE A 304 17.61 1.20 -9.89
CA ILE A 304 18.19 1.64 -11.18
C ILE A 304 19.49 2.41 -10.95
N TYR A 305 19.51 3.33 -9.98
CA TYR A 305 20.72 4.07 -9.62
C TYR A 305 21.84 3.12 -9.16
N ASP A 306 21.54 2.19 -8.27
CA ASP A 306 22.48 1.19 -7.75
C ASP A 306 23.00 0.24 -8.84
N ALA A 307 22.20 -0.05 -9.86
CA ALA A 307 22.63 -0.78 -11.06
C ALA A 307 23.58 0.05 -11.96
N GLY A 308 23.93 1.28 -11.57
CA GLY A 308 24.89 2.16 -12.25
C GLY A 308 24.30 3.11 -13.27
N VAL A 309 22.97 3.37 -13.26
CA VAL A 309 22.31 4.35 -14.11
C VAL A 309 22.15 5.65 -13.32
N HIS A 310 23.21 6.43 -13.22
CA HIS A 310 23.20 7.65 -12.40
C HIS A 310 22.33 8.77 -12.99
N GLU A 311 22.03 8.74 -14.28
CA GLU A 311 21.11 9.71 -14.92
C GLU A 311 19.66 9.66 -14.41
N ILE A 312 19.29 8.61 -13.63
CA ILE A 312 17.99 8.54 -12.93
C ILE A 312 17.92 9.57 -11.79
N SER A 313 19.05 9.99 -11.20
CA SER A 313 19.06 11.06 -10.20
C SER A 313 18.95 12.43 -10.85
N ARG A 314 18.30 13.39 -10.17
CA ARG A 314 18.07 14.76 -10.71
C ARG A 314 19.35 15.50 -11.04
N ASN A 315 20.40 15.32 -10.23
CA ASN A 315 21.68 15.96 -10.43
C ASN A 315 22.67 15.13 -11.27
N GLY A 316 22.33 13.88 -11.62
CA GLY A 316 23.18 12.97 -12.39
C GLY A 316 24.37 12.42 -11.63
N VAL A 317 24.51 12.68 -10.33
CA VAL A 317 25.67 12.35 -9.50
C VAL A 317 25.29 11.48 -8.30
N ASP A 318 24.32 11.94 -7.51
CA ASP A 318 23.84 11.24 -6.32
C ASP A 318 22.31 11.39 -6.16
N GLU A 319 21.74 10.63 -5.23
CA GLU A 319 20.30 10.61 -4.98
C GLU A 319 19.79 11.66 -3.99
N LYS A 320 20.63 12.57 -3.52
CA LYS A 320 20.27 13.52 -2.45
C LYS A 320 19.14 14.47 -2.84
N ASP A 321 19.07 14.83 -4.11
CA ASP A 321 18.04 15.73 -4.65
C ASP A 321 16.84 14.96 -5.23
N GLY A 322 16.80 13.62 -5.03
CA GLY A 322 15.76 12.75 -5.56
C GLY A 322 16.01 12.34 -7.01
N PHE A 323 14.95 11.84 -7.66
CA PHE A 323 15.01 11.20 -8.97
C PHE A 323 14.29 12.03 -10.06
N ILE A 324 14.61 11.78 -11.33
CA ILE A 324 14.00 12.47 -12.46
C ILE A 324 12.51 12.17 -12.63
N TRP A 325 12.05 11.01 -12.18
CA TRP A 325 10.64 10.68 -12.09
C TRP A 325 10.16 10.81 -10.65
N PRO A 326 8.90 11.15 -10.43
CA PRO A 326 8.37 11.31 -9.09
C PRO A 326 7.99 9.97 -8.45
N SER A 327 7.97 9.95 -7.12
CA SER A 327 7.19 8.96 -6.40
C SER A 327 5.71 9.35 -6.37
N TYR A 328 4.84 8.37 -6.07
CA TYR A 328 3.40 8.62 -5.91
C TYR A 328 3.10 9.61 -4.77
N VAL A 329 3.92 9.64 -3.73
CA VAL A 329 3.77 10.61 -2.63
C VAL A 329 4.17 12.00 -3.09
N GLU A 330 5.32 12.12 -3.78
CA GLU A 330 5.88 13.42 -4.18
C GLU A 330 4.94 14.21 -5.09
N ASP A 331 4.36 13.56 -6.08
CA ASP A 331 3.65 14.26 -7.16
C ASP A 331 2.14 14.02 -7.17
N ILE A 332 1.64 13.01 -6.45
CA ILE A 332 0.21 12.66 -6.47
C ILE A 332 -0.40 12.81 -5.08
N MET A 333 -0.06 11.92 -4.15
CA MET A 333 -0.75 11.85 -2.87
C MET A 333 -0.39 12.99 -1.92
N GLY A 334 0.87 13.46 -1.93
CA GLY A 334 1.31 14.62 -1.14
C GLY A 334 0.50 15.86 -1.50
N PRO A 335 0.63 16.40 -2.72
CA PRO A 335 -0.05 17.63 -3.11
C PRO A 335 -1.58 17.54 -3.15
N GLU A 336 -2.14 16.38 -3.48
CA GLU A 336 -3.59 16.24 -3.66
C GLU A 336 -4.35 15.88 -2.37
N LEU A 337 -3.69 15.19 -1.43
CA LEU A 337 -4.30 14.70 -0.20
C LEU A 337 -3.57 15.17 1.06
N PHE A 338 -2.30 14.81 1.21
CA PHE A 338 -1.59 14.94 2.48
C PHE A 338 -1.34 16.39 2.89
N ASP A 339 -1.06 17.28 1.94
CA ASP A 339 -0.89 18.72 2.18
C ASP A 339 -2.20 19.39 2.69
N TYR A 340 -3.34 18.75 2.44
CA TYR A 340 -4.65 19.15 2.95
C TYR A 340 -5.07 18.42 4.23
N GLY A 341 -4.16 17.61 4.80
CA GLY A 341 -4.42 16.86 6.02
C GLY A 341 -5.27 15.59 5.84
N TYR A 342 -5.55 15.16 4.59
CA TYR A 342 -6.18 13.88 4.35
C TYR A 342 -5.16 12.78 4.55
N GLY A 343 -5.48 11.85 5.42
CA GLY A 343 -4.66 10.68 5.71
C GLY A 343 -5.51 9.46 6.01
N PRO A 344 -4.90 8.27 6.05
CA PRO A 344 -5.62 7.05 6.30
C PRO A 344 -6.37 7.08 7.61
N PHE A 345 -7.63 6.71 7.54
CA PHE A 345 -8.54 6.54 8.66
C PHE A 345 -9.30 5.26 8.48
N ARG A 346 -9.19 4.36 9.39
CA ARG A 346 -9.84 3.07 9.30
C ARG A 346 -10.50 2.65 10.61
N TRP A 347 -11.55 1.83 10.49
CA TRP A 347 -12.21 1.23 11.62
C TRP A 347 -12.51 -0.23 11.42
N VAL A 348 -12.58 -0.95 12.52
CA VAL A 348 -12.97 -2.36 12.60
C VAL A 348 -14.13 -2.49 13.58
N CYS A 349 -15.22 -3.12 13.15
CA CYS A 349 -16.31 -3.52 14.02
C CYS A 349 -15.91 -4.81 14.75
N LEU A 350 -15.56 -4.70 16.01
CA LEU A 350 -15.04 -5.82 16.82
C LEU A 350 -16.10 -6.91 17.09
N SER A 351 -17.37 -6.59 16.94
CA SER A 351 -18.46 -7.58 16.98
C SER A 351 -18.35 -8.63 15.87
N GLY A 352 -17.65 -8.32 14.76
CA GLY A 352 -17.59 -9.13 13.56
C GLY A 352 -18.90 -9.20 12.77
N LYS A 353 -19.93 -8.44 13.16
CA LYS A 353 -21.23 -8.44 12.52
C LYS A 353 -21.24 -7.53 11.28
N PRO A 354 -21.67 -8.02 10.11
CA PRO A 354 -21.82 -7.19 8.91
C PRO A 354 -22.76 -5.98 9.12
N GLU A 355 -23.80 -6.14 9.93
CA GLU A 355 -24.77 -5.10 10.24
C GLU A 355 -24.14 -3.89 10.94
N ASP A 356 -23.15 -4.12 11.81
CA ASP A 356 -22.43 -3.06 12.49
C ASP A 356 -21.57 -2.26 11.49
N LEU A 357 -20.94 -2.93 10.52
CA LEU A 357 -20.21 -2.26 9.46
C LEU A 357 -21.14 -1.43 8.58
N ILE A 358 -22.29 -1.94 8.18
CA ILE A 358 -23.28 -1.20 7.38
C ILE A 358 -23.75 0.05 8.14
N ARG A 359 -24.02 -0.06 9.45
CA ARG A 359 -24.43 1.09 10.28
C ARG A 359 -23.34 2.13 10.38
N THR A 360 -22.09 1.70 10.62
CA THR A 360 -20.95 2.62 10.70
C THR A 360 -20.62 3.24 9.34
N ASP A 361 -20.76 2.51 8.24
CA ASP A 361 -20.64 3.06 6.87
C ASP A 361 -21.67 4.19 6.64
N HIS A 362 -22.94 3.97 6.99
CA HIS A 362 -23.98 5.00 6.86
C HIS A 362 -23.72 6.21 7.76
N ALA A 363 -23.26 6.00 8.99
CA ALA A 363 -22.91 7.07 9.91
C ALA A 363 -21.72 7.89 9.37
N ALA A 364 -20.68 7.23 8.85
CA ALA A 364 -19.54 7.90 8.23
C ALA A 364 -19.97 8.71 7.00
N MET A 365 -20.80 8.16 6.12
CA MET A 365 -21.34 8.90 4.97
C MET A 365 -22.14 10.13 5.39
N ALA A 366 -22.89 10.05 6.48
CA ALA A 366 -23.65 11.20 7.01
C ALA A 366 -22.74 12.32 7.57
N CYS A 367 -21.52 11.96 7.99
CA CYS A 367 -20.53 12.92 8.47
C CYS A 367 -19.71 13.58 7.35
N ILE A 368 -19.75 13.03 6.12
CA ILE A 368 -18.97 13.49 4.96
C ILE A 368 -19.84 14.43 4.12
N ASP A 369 -19.35 15.63 3.86
CA ASP A 369 -19.94 16.51 2.83
C ASP A 369 -19.23 16.27 1.50
N PRO A 370 -19.83 15.55 0.55
CA PRO A 370 -19.20 15.20 -0.72
C PRO A 370 -18.97 16.40 -1.65
N THR A 371 -19.48 17.58 -1.29
CA THR A 371 -19.34 18.80 -2.09
C THR A 371 -18.17 19.65 -1.66
N ARG A 372 -17.59 19.38 -0.49
CA ARG A 372 -16.53 20.18 0.11
C ARG A 372 -15.20 20.07 -0.66
N ARG A 373 -14.80 18.84 -1.00
CA ARG A 373 -13.59 18.53 -1.77
C ARG A 373 -13.77 17.25 -2.58
N GLY A 374 -12.95 17.09 -3.62
CA GLY A 374 -12.95 15.89 -4.43
C GLY A 374 -12.68 14.63 -3.64
N GLN A 375 -11.77 14.66 -2.65
CA GLN A 375 -11.51 13.52 -1.79
C GLN A 375 -12.72 13.13 -0.93
N ASP A 376 -13.52 14.08 -0.48
CA ASP A 376 -14.75 13.78 0.25
C ASP A 376 -15.79 13.09 -0.64
N MET A 377 -15.89 13.50 -1.90
CA MET A 377 -16.71 12.81 -2.91
C MET A 377 -16.19 11.38 -3.15
N ASP A 378 -14.88 11.20 -3.28
CA ASP A 378 -14.28 9.87 -3.48
C ASP A 378 -14.51 8.96 -2.27
N ASN A 379 -14.36 9.48 -1.05
CA ASN A 379 -14.67 8.76 0.18
C ASN A 379 -16.14 8.33 0.24
N TYR A 380 -17.05 9.26 -0.07
CA TYR A 380 -18.47 8.97 -0.10
C TYR A 380 -18.82 7.86 -1.11
N ASN A 381 -18.30 7.96 -2.34
CA ASN A 381 -18.51 6.96 -3.37
C ASN A 381 -17.87 5.62 -3.01
N TRP A 382 -16.72 5.63 -2.37
CA TRP A 382 -16.03 4.44 -1.91
C TRP A 382 -16.86 3.62 -0.91
N ILE A 383 -17.47 4.29 0.07
CA ILE A 383 -18.35 3.64 1.05
C ILE A 383 -19.63 3.17 0.37
N ARG A 384 -20.29 4.05 -0.40
CA ARG A 384 -21.54 3.74 -1.09
C ARG A 384 -21.43 2.48 -1.95
N ASP A 385 -20.33 2.34 -2.68
CA ASP A 385 -20.12 1.25 -3.63
C ASP A 385 -19.33 0.06 -3.02
N ALA A 386 -19.12 0.05 -1.68
CA ALA A 386 -18.28 -0.91 -0.99
C ALA A 386 -18.77 -2.36 -1.16
N GLU A 387 -20.06 -2.61 -1.06
CA GLU A 387 -20.65 -3.93 -1.25
C GLU A 387 -20.50 -4.40 -2.70
N LYS A 388 -20.87 -3.55 -3.67
CA LYS A 388 -20.67 -3.79 -5.10
C LYS A 388 -19.24 -4.15 -5.43
N ASN A 389 -18.28 -3.44 -4.83
CA ASN A 389 -16.86 -3.64 -5.02
C ASN A 389 -16.30 -4.79 -4.17
N ARG A 390 -17.11 -5.45 -3.33
CA ARG A 390 -16.69 -6.56 -2.47
C ARG A 390 -15.42 -6.22 -1.70
N LEU A 391 -15.45 -5.09 -0.98
CA LEU A 391 -14.27 -4.57 -0.29
C LEU A 391 -13.93 -5.37 0.97
N VAL A 392 -14.92 -5.93 1.65
CA VAL A 392 -14.71 -6.75 2.85
C VAL A 392 -14.12 -8.10 2.49
N VAL A 393 -12.98 -8.42 3.10
CA VAL A 393 -12.35 -9.73 2.99
C VAL A 393 -11.93 -10.19 4.39
N GLY A 394 -12.78 -10.96 5.02
CA GLY A 394 -12.56 -11.53 6.36
C GLY A 394 -12.96 -10.60 7.50
N THR A 395 -12.38 -9.42 7.61
CA THR A 395 -12.64 -8.48 8.72
C THR A 395 -13.72 -7.48 8.36
N GLN A 396 -14.66 -7.24 9.27
CA GLN A 396 -15.69 -6.21 9.12
C GLN A 396 -15.07 -4.83 9.38
N ALA A 397 -14.49 -4.26 8.33
CA ALA A 397 -13.66 -3.06 8.41
C ALA A 397 -13.86 -2.14 7.21
N ARG A 398 -13.50 -0.87 7.39
CA ARG A 398 -13.45 0.15 6.34
C ARG A 398 -12.22 1.02 6.49
N ILE A 399 -11.77 1.59 5.37
CA ILE A 399 -10.74 2.63 5.31
C ILE A 399 -11.21 3.79 4.45
N LEU A 400 -10.82 4.99 4.84
CA LEU A 400 -10.92 6.23 4.06
C LEU A 400 -9.58 6.97 4.10
N TYR A 401 -9.41 7.94 3.21
CA TYR A 401 -8.46 9.03 3.40
C TYR A 401 -9.25 10.26 3.83
N GLN A 402 -9.18 10.59 5.12
CA GLN A 402 -10.00 11.66 5.72
C GLN A 402 -9.13 12.67 6.44
N ASP A 403 -9.53 13.95 6.40
CA ASP A 403 -8.85 15.01 7.13
C ASP A 403 -9.17 14.99 8.63
N ALA A 404 -8.50 15.83 9.41
CA ALA A 404 -8.64 15.87 10.87
C ALA A 404 -10.08 16.16 11.31
N GLU A 405 -10.78 17.09 10.65
CA GLU A 405 -12.16 17.44 10.96
C GLU A 405 -13.13 16.28 10.70
N GLY A 406 -13.01 15.64 9.54
CA GLY A 406 -13.83 14.49 9.18
C GLY A 406 -13.58 13.29 10.09
N ARG A 407 -12.32 13.00 10.43
CA ARG A 407 -11.97 11.95 11.40
C ARG A 407 -12.61 12.19 12.74
N LEU A 408 -12.54 13.43 13.24
CA LEU A 408 -13.16 13.84 14.52
C LEU A 408 -14.67 13.61 14.50
N LYS A 409 -15.37 14.08 13.46
CA LYS A 409 -16.81 13.92 13.34
C LYS A 409 -17.24 12.46 13.33
N ILE A 410 -16.56 11.64 12.49
CA ILE A 410 -16.87 10.22 12.37
C ILE A 410 -16.59 9.48 13.68
N ALA A 411 -15.46 9.76 14.33
CA ALA A 411 -15.10 9.09 15.58
C ALA A 411 -16.05 9.45 16.73
N LEU A 412 -16.48 10.71 16.85
CA LEU A 412 -17.49 11.12 17.83
C LEU A 412 -18.83 10.42 17.59
N GLU A 413 -19.25 10.32 16.34
CA GLU A 413 -20.49 9.62 16.00
C GLU A 413 -20.40 8.13 16.32
N PHE A 414 -19.28 7.48 16.00
CA PHE A 414 -19.06 6.09 16.38
C PHE A 414 -19.07 5.88 17.90
N ASN A 415 -18.44 6.80 18.64
CA ASN A 415 -18.47 6.75 20.10
C ASN A 415 -19.91 6.88 20.65
N ARG A 416 -20.73 7.77 20.07
CA ARG A 416 -22.16 7.87 20.40
C ARG A 416 -22.88 6.55 20.12
N MET A 417 -22.68 5.96 18.95
CA MET A 417 -23.33 4.70 18.54
C MET A 417 -22.99 3.53 19.47
N VAL A 418 -21.72 3.43 19.90
CA VAL A 418 -21.27 2.41 20.86
C VAL A 418 -21.91 2.65 22.24
N ARG A 419 -21.89 3.89 22.76
CA ARG A 419 -22.50 4.28 24.03
C ARG A 419 -23.99 3.96 24.07
N ASP A 420 -24.70 4.25 22.98
CA ASP A 420 -26.14 4.08 22.88
C ASP A 420 -26.55 2.61 22.52
N GLY A 421 -25.57 1.73 22.38
CA GLY A 421 -25.77 0.30 22.10
C GLY A 421 -26.26 0.00 20.66
N GLU A 422 -26.09 0.95 19.74
CA GLU A 422 -26.48 0.75 18.33
C GLU A 422 -25.54 -0.20 17.58
N VAL A 423 -24.26 -0.21 17.98
CA VAL A 423 -23.22 -1.09 17.45
C VAL A 423 -22.32 -1.62 18.56
N GLY A 424 -21.61 -2.72 18.30
CA GLY A 424 -20.60 -3.22 19.20
C GLY A 424 -19.34 -2.34 19.23
N PRO A 425 -18.32 -2.71 20.04
CA PRO A 425 -17.07 -1.93 20.14
C PRO A 425 -16.39 -1.76 18.79
N ILE A 426 -15.80 -0.59 18.59
CA ILE A 426 -15.11 -0.21 17.35
C ILE A 426 -13.65 0.07 17.68
N MET A 427 -12.75 -0.48 16.88
CA MET A 427 -11.33 -0.12 16.90
C MET A 427 -11.06 0.88 15.79
N LEU A 428 -10.46 2.01 16.13
CA LEU A 428 -10.01 3.03 15.19
C LEU A 428 -8.51 2.93 14.96
N GLY A 429 -8.06 3.27 13.78
CA GLY A 429 -6.64 3.26 13.46
C GLY A 429 -6.33 3.97 12.15
N ARG A 430 -5.05 3.94 11.81
CA ARG A 430 -4.53 4.49 10.57
C ARG A 430 -3.47 3.56 9.98
N ASP A 431 -3.10 3.80 8.74
CA ASP A 431 -1.96 3.18 8.09
C ASP A 431 -0.78 4.17 8.10
N HIS A 432 0.39 3.69 8.48
CA HIS A 432 1.57 4.53 8.61
C HIS A 432 2.33 4.71 7.29
N HIS A 433 2.15 3.80 6.35
CA HIS A 433 2.92 3.74 5.12
C HIS A 433 2.74 4.96 4.24
N ASP A 434 1.53 5.48 4.24
CA ASP A 434 1.11 6.47 3.26
C ASP A 434 1.75 7.83 3.48
N VAL A 435 2.46 8.01 4.57
CA VAL A 435 3.05 9.30 4.90
C VAL A 435 4.56 9.28 4.94
N SER A 436 5.17 8.15 5.19
CA SER A 436 6.59 8.10 5.48
C SER A 436 7.39 7.26 4.51
N GLY A 437 6.73 6.55 3.60
CA GLY A 437 7.43 5.57 2.78
C GLY A 437 8.21 4.58 3.65
N THR A 438 7.65 4.22 4.81
CA THR A 438 8.34 3.43 5.82
C THR A 438 8.52 1.97 5.46
N ASP A 439 7.91 1.52 4.41
CA ASP A 439 8.15 0.24 3.77
C ASP A 439 9.39 0.25 2.85
N SER A 440 10.04 1.41 2.73
CA SER A 440 11.33 1.58 2.08
C SER A 440 12.28 2.37 2.96
N PRO A 441 13.54 1.93 3.17
CA PRO A 441 14.55 2.71 3.88
C PRO A 441 14.99 3.96 3.11
N PHE A 442 14.63 4.07 1.84
CA PHE A 442 14.93 5.21 0.98
C PHE A 442 13.71 6.11 0.88
N ARG A 443 13.67 7.19 1.64
CA ARG A 443 12.54 8.12 1.66
C ARG A 443 12.26 8.68 0.27
N GLU A 444 10.97 8.75 -0.05
CA GLU A 444 10.53 9.11 -1.40
C GLU A 444 10.73 10.57 -1.69
N THR A 445 10.56 11.45 -0.73
CA THR A 445 10.38 12.86 -1.05
C THR A 445 11.09 13.82 -0.11
N SER A 446 11.38 15.01 -0.61
CA SER A 446 11.80 16.15 0.20
C SER A 446 10.71 16.58 1.19
N ASN A 447 9.43 16.47 0.83
CA ASN A 447 8.32 16.80 1.71
C ASN A 447 8.29 15.97 2.99
N ILE A 448 8.62 14.69 2.90
CA ILE A 448 8.78 13.84 4.07
C ILE A 448 10.00 14.27 4.88
N ARG A 449 11.08 14.69 4.22
CA ARG A 449 12.30 15.19 4.90
C ARG A 449 12.07 16.53 5.61
N ASP A 450 11.25 17.41 5.06
CA ASP A 450 10.93 18.70 5.69
C ASP A 450 9.88 18.58 6.83
N GLY A 451 9.29 17.41 7.00
CA GLY A 451 8.37 17.10 8.09
C GLY A 451 6.92 17.50 7.86
N SER A 452 6.56 18.07 6.72
CA SER A 452 5.18 18.51 6.46
C SER A 452 4.19 17.34 6.51
N ASN A 453 4.51 16.24 5.85
CA ASN A 453 3.69 15.03 5.87
C ASN A 453 3.73 14.31 7.23
N VAL A 454 4.87 14.36 7.92
CA VAL A 454 5.01 13.82 9.28
C VAL A 454 4.11 14.57 10.26
N MET A 455 3.99 15.87 10.13
CA MET A 455 3.09 16.68 10.97
C MET A 455 1.62 16.38 10.73
N ALA A 456 1.21 16.22 9.48
CA ALA A 456 -0.15 15.77 9.15
C ALA A 456 -0.45 14.40 9.74
N ASP A 457 0.53 13.52 9.74
CA ASP A 457 0.48 12.19 10.31
C ASP A 457 0.39 12.20 11.85
N MET A 458 1.17 13.03 12.51
CA MET A 458 1.15 13.17 13.98
C MET A 458 -0.13 13.80 14.50
N ALA A 459 -0.83 14.61 13.73
CA ALA A 459 -2.11 15.19 14.13
C ALA A 459 -3.22 14.14 14.35
N VAL A 460 -3.10 12.98 13.73
CA VAL A 460 -4.06 11.87 13.84
C VAL A 460 -4.06 11.24 15.24
N PRO A 461 -2.90 10.84 15.82
CA PRO A 461 -2.88 10.25 17.17
C PRO A 461 -3.47 11.18 18.24
N VAL A 462 -3.24 12.47 18.13
CA VAL A 462 -3.83 13.47 19.08
C VAL A 462 -5.35 13.49 18.98
N SER A 463 -5.90 13.39 17.78
CA SER A 463 -7.34 13.31 17.57
C SER A 463 -7.95 12.05 18.20
N TYR A 464 -7.25 10.91 18.10
CA TYR A 464 -7.72 9.64 18.67
C TYR A 464 -7.64 9.59 20.19
N THR A 465 -6.62 10.17 20.80
CA THR A 465 -6.47 10.19 22.27
C THR A 465 -7.51 11.03 22.99
N HIS A 466 -8.21 11.90 22.28
CA HIS A 466 -9.28 12.74 22.85
C HIS A 466 -10.70 12.24 22.57
N LEU A 467 -10.86 11.17 21.80
CA LEU A 467 -12.16 10.76 21.25
C LEU A 467 -12.67 9.40 21.76
N THR A 468 -11.92 8.72 22.55
CA THR A 468 -12.28 7.44 23.16
C THR A 468 -12.23 7.58 24.69
#